data_5657be47047241d29011709bc90bd307
#
_entry.id   5657be47047241d29011709bc90bd307
#
_cell.length_a   1.000
_cell.length_b   1.000
_cell.length_c   1.000
_cell.angle_alpha   90.00
_cell.angle_beta   90.00
_cell.angle_gamma   90.00
#
_symmetry.space_group_name_H-M   'P 1'
#
loop_
_entity.id
_entity.type
_entity.pdbx_description
1 polymer ?
#
loop_
_entity_poly.entity_id
_entity_poly.type
_entity_poly.pdbx_seq_one_letter_code
_entity_poly.pdbx_strand_id
1 'polypeptide(L)'
;MSVVRLDRWLGLLAAVVFVLAVAGFGAGLDGYAQARHPVALLGARGVPHALAFNLLGFVLPGVLAVAVAERLRRSLPATAGWAPRVGSQMLLLAGLAFAAMGLLPLDVDDLHGPASQLHASAWMIWVLGFVAGTVLLGVSHLRQAHGRAL
;
A
#
# COMPACT_ATOMS: atom_id res chain seq x y z
N MET A 1 13.16 5.08 -23.27
CA MET A 1 13.01 4.27 -22.04
C MET A 1 11.62 3.70 -22.04
N SER A 2 11.45 2.37 -22.03
CA SER A 2 10.11 1.78 -22.10
C SER A 2 9.35 2.02 -20.78
N VAL A 3 8.05 2.28 -20.88
CA VAL A 3 7.11 2.52 -19.76
C VAL A 3 7.24 1.42 -18.69
N VAL A 4 7.41 0.16 -19.10
CA VAL A 4 7.59 -1.01 -18.22
C VAL A 4 8.80 -0.90 -17.28
N ARG A 5 9.88 -0.21 -17.66
CA ARG A 5 11.04 -0.02 -16.77
C ARG A 5 10.72 0.96 -15.64
N LEU A 6 10.00 2.04 -15.94
CA LEU A 6 9.70 3.07 -14.96
C LEU A 6 8.77 2.54 -13.86
N ASP A 7 7.80 1.70 -14.22
CA ASP A 7 6.84 1.12 -13.27
C ASP A 7 7.53 0.21 -12.25
N ARG A 8 8.49 -0.58 -12.72
CA ARG A 8 9.29 -1.46 -11.84
C ARG A 8 10.11 -0.67 -10.82
N TRP A 9 10.65 0.48 -11.22
CA TRP A 9 11.41 1.34 -10.32
C TRP A 9 10.51 2.04 -9.29
N LEU A 10 9.29 2.47 -9.66
CA LEU A 10 8.36 3.08 -8.71
C LEU A 10 7.91 2.08 -7.63
N GLY A 11 7.59 0.85 -8.02
CA GLY A 11 7.23 -0.20 -7.07
C GLY A 11 8.39 -0.58 -6.13
N LEU A 12 9.60 -0.71 -6.68
CA LEU A 12 10.80 -0.95 -5.90
C LEU A 12 11.09 0.21 -4.95
N LEU A 13 10.97 1.44 -5.42
CA LEU A 13 11.17 2.63 -4.60
C LEU A 13 10.18 2.67 -3.44
N ALA A 14 8.89 2.38 -3.70
CA ALA A 14 7.87 2.30 -2.65
C ALA A 14 8.24 1.28 -1.57
N ALA A 15 8.67 0.07 -1.98
CA ALA A 15 9.07 -0.98 -1.05
C ALA A 15 10.32 -0.60 -0.25
N VAL A 16 11.34 -0.06 -0.90
CA VAL A 16 12.59 0.36 -0.26
C VAL A 16 12.35 1.49 0.74
N VAL A 17 11.59 2.51 0.35
CA VAL A 17 11.25 3.64 1.25
C VAL A 17 10.49 3.14 2.47
N PHE A 18 9.48 2.27 2.27
CA PHE A 18 8.73 1.67 3.37
C PHE A 18 9.64 0.90 4.34
N VAL A 19 10.47 -0.01 3.82
CA VAL A 19 11.37 -0.84 4.66
C VAL A 19 12.36 0.03 5.42
N LEU A 20 12.95 1.02 4.76
CA LEU A 20 13.90 1.95 5.41
C LEU A 20 13.22 2.81 6.46
N ALA A 21 12.00 3.29 6.21
CA ALA A 21 11.23 4.03 7.20
C ALA A 21 10.93 3.16 8.43
N VAL A 22 10.40 1.94 8.23
CA VAL A 22 10.10 1.02 9.35
C VAL A 22 11.37 0.66 10.13
N ALA A 23 12.47 0.35 9.45
CA ALA A 23 13.73 0.00 10.10
C ALA A 23 14.33 1.20 10.84
N GLY A 24 14.41 2.36 10.20
CA GLY A 24 15.06 3.55 10.77
C GLY A 24 14.29 4.13 11.96
N PHE A 25 12.98 4.36 11.80
CA PHE A 25 12.16 4.89 12.90
C PHE A 25 11.97 3.85 14.01
N GLY A 26 11.89 2.56 13.67
CA GLY A 26 11.80 1.49 14.64
C GLY A 26 13.06 1.34 15.49
N ALA A 27 14.24 1.51 14.90
CA ALA A 27 15.52 1.51 15.63
C ALA A 27 15.71 2.76 16.50
N GLY A 28 15.07 3.89 16.12
CA GLY A 28 15.16 5.15 16.86
C GLY A 28 14.11 5.31 17.97
N LEU A 29 13.17 4.37 18.13
CA LEU A 29 12.12 4.45 19.15
C LEU A 29 12.42 3.47 20.29
N ASP A 30 12.72 4.00 21.47
CA ASP A 30 13.01 3.21 22.65
C ASP A 30 11.85 2.27 23.00
N GLY A 31 12.19 1.01 23.27
CA GLY A 31 11.20 -0.02 23.62
C GLY A 31 10.41 -0.59 22.44
N TYR A 32 10.57 -0.06 21.22
CA TYR A 32 9.93 -0.62 20.03
C TYR A 32 10.65 -1.91 19.58
N ALA A 33 9.87 -2.94 19.31
CA ALA A 33 10.35 -4.19 18.75
C ALA A 33 9.43 -4.63 17.59
N GLN A 34 9.97 -4.70 16.38
CA GLN A 34 9.22 -5.03 15.15
C GLN A 34 8.47 -6.37 15.24
N ALA A 35 8.98 -7.32 16.02
CA ALA A 35 8.33 -8.63 16.22
C ALA A 35 7.13 -8.59 17.19
N ARG A 36 6.95 -7.50 17.94
CA ARG A 36 5.93 -7.40 19.00
C ARG A 36 4.97 -6.25 18.81
N HIS A 37 5.42 -5.19 18.14
CA HIS A 37 4.64 -3.97 17.99
C HIS A 37 4.20 -3.78 16.53
N PRO A 38 2.96 -3.31 16.30
CA PRO A 38 2.49 -3.01 14.95
C PRO A 38 3.25 -1.82 14.38
N VAL A 39 3.46 -1.82 13.07
CA VAL A 39 4.13 -0.72 12.34
C VAL A 39 3.39 0.62 12.55
N ALA A 40 2.07 0.59 12.70
CA ALA A 40 1.25 1.78 12.94
C ALA A 40 1.64 2.53 14.22
N LEU A 41 2.25 1.86 15.21
CA LEU A 41 2.74 2.49 16.44
C LEU A 41 3.80 3.58 16.14
N LEU A 42 4.64 3.39 15.14
CA LEU A 42 5.67 4.38 14.78
C LEU A 42 5.08 5.72 14.29
N GLY A 43 3.85 5.67 13.78
CA GLY A 43 3.11 6.84 13.32
C GLY A 43 1.99 7.28 14.27
N ALA A 44 1.89 6.68 15.46
CA ALA A 44 0.81 6.96 16.40
C ALA A 44 0.94 8.35 17.03
N ARG A 45 -0.18 8.88 17.51
CA ARG A 45 -0.22 10.18 18.20
C ARG A 45 0.69 10.16 19.42
N GLY A 46 1.43 11.24 19.62
CA GLY A 46 2.34 11.40 20.75
C GLY A 46 3.68 10.68 20.62
N VAL A 47 3.88 9.83 19.60
CA VAL A 47 5.16 9.15 19.36
C VAL A 47 6.16 10.12 18.72
N PRO A 48 7.44 10.13 19.17
CA PRO A 48 8.49 10.95 18.57
C PRO A 48 8.62 10.68 17.06
N HIS A 49 8.72 11.77 16.28
CA HIS A 49 8.85 11.72 14.81
C HIS A 49 7.70 11.03 14.05
N ALA A 50 6.52 10.82 14.68
CA ALA A 50 5.37 10.17 14.06
C ALA A 50 4.97 10.78 12.71
N LEU A 51 4.97 12.13 12.59
CA LEU A 51 4.67 12.80 11.32
C LEU A 51 5.66 12.41 10.21
N ALA A 52 6.94 12.40 10.50
CA ALA A 52 7.96 12.02 9.52
C ALA A 52 7.81 10.55 9.11
N PHE A 53 7.56 9.66 10.08
CA PHE A 53 7.24 8.28 9.78
C PHE A 53 5.97 8.14 8.93
N ASN A 54 4.89 8.81 9.27
CA ASN A 54 3.64 8.76 8.51
C ASN A 54 3.82 9.21 7.06
N LEU A 55 4.61 10.26 6.82
CA LEU A 55 4.91 10.73 5.47
C LEU A 55 5.78 9.74 4.68
N LEU A 56 6.83 9.20 5.28
CA LEU A 56 7.78 8.32 4.61
C LEU A 56 7.35 6.85 4.61
N GLY A 57 6.68 6.39 5.67
CA GLY A 57 6.26 5.00 5.82
C GLY A 57 4.90 4.70 5.19
N PHE A 58 3.97 5.65 5.15
CA PHE A 58 2.62 5.41 4.63
C PHE A 58 2.29 6.27 3.40
N VAL A 59 2.40 7.61 3.51
CA VAL A 59 1.94 8.51 2.45
C VAL A 59 2.74 8.31 1.17
N LEU A 60 4.06 8.41 1.24
CA LEU A 60 4.92 8.32 0.07
C LEU A 60 4.84 6.95 -0.61
N PRO A 61 4.97 5.81 0.09
CA PRO A 61 4.80 4.49 -0.54
C PRO A 61 3.39 4.29 -1.11
N GLY A 62 2.35 4.78 -0.44
CA GLY A 62 0.96 4.72 -0.92
C GLY A 62 0.76 5.50 -2.22
N VAL A 63 1.30 6.72 -2.31
CA VAL A 63 1.25 7.53 -3.54
C VAL A 63 2.01 6.86 -4.69
N LEU A 64 3.17 6.28 -4.42
CA LEU A 64 3.92 5.51 -5.42
C LEU A 64 3.13 4.27 -5.88
N ALA A 65 2.47 3.56 -4.95
CA ALA A 65 1.60 2.43 -5.29
C ALA A 65 0.41 2.86 -6.15
N VAL A 66 -0.22 4.00 -5.87
CA VAL A 66 -1.27 4.60 -6.72
C VAL A 66 -0.74 4.88 -8.12
N ALA A 67 0.46 5.46 -8.25
CA ALA A 67 1.07 5.73 -9.55
C ALA A 67 1.32 4.44 -10.35
N VAL A 68 1.77 3.37 -9.69
CA VAL A 68 1.93 2.04 -10.32
C VAL A 68 0.59 1.47 -10.77
N ALA A 69 -0.42 1.47 -9.89
CA ALA A 69 -1.74 0.95 -10.18
C ALA A 69 -2.43 1.71 -11.33
N GLU A 70 -2.31 3.04 -11.35
CA GLU A 70 -2.86 3.87 -12.42
C GLU A 70 -2.19 3.61 -13.77
N ARG A 71 -0.87 3.45 -13.80
CA ARG A 71 -0.16 3.06 -15.03
C ARG A 71 -0.57 1.68 -15.51
N LEU A 72 -0.68 0.72 -14.58
CA LEU A 72 -1.20 -0.61 -14.90
C LEU A 72 -2.60 -0.51 -15.52
N ARG A 73 -3.50 0.25 -14.91
CA ARG A 73 -4.86 0.47 -15.42
C ARG A 73 -4.88 1.07 -16.82
N ARG A 74 -4.03 2.07 -17.07
CA ARG A 74 -3.92 2.71 -18.40
C ARG A 74 -3.29 1.81 -19.45
N SER A 75 -2.47 0.84 -19.06
CA SER A 75 -1.84 -0.09 -19.99
C SER A 75 -2.75 -1.25 -20.41
N LEU A 76 -3.92 -1.40 -19.78
CA LEU A 76 -4.88 -2.44 -20.14
C LEU A 76 -5.47 -2.16 -21.55
N PRO A 77 -5.49 -3.17 -22.44
CA PRO A 77 -6.09 -3.00 -23.76
C PRO A 77 -7.60 -2.77 -23.65
N ALA A 78 -8.20 -2.12 -24.65
CA ALA A 78 -9.65 -1.88 -24.70
C ALA A 78 -10.47 -3.18 -24.64
N THR A 79 -9.89 -4.29 -25.11
CA THR A 79 -10.47 -5.64 -25.08
C THR A 79 -10.26 -6.38 -23.77
N ALA A 80 -9.58 -5.78 -22.78
CA ALA A 80 -9.37 -6.42 -21.48
C ALA A 80 -10.71 -6.79 -20.83
N GLY A 81 -10.78 -8.00 -20.29
CA GLY A 81 -11.94 -8.47 -19.53
C GLY A 81 -12.17 -7.65 -18.24
N TRP A 82 -13.26 -7.96 -17.55
CA TRP A 82 -13.62 -7.27 -16.31
C TRP A 82 -12.59 -7.47 -15.18
N ALA A 83 -12.01 -8.69 -15.06
CA ALA A 83 -11.12 -9.03 -13.94
C ALA A 83 -9.86 -8.15 -13.86
N PRO A 84 -9.08 -7.90 -14.94
CA PRO A 84 -7.95 -7.00 -14.86
C PRO A 84 -8.36 -5.53 -14.66
N ARG A 85 -9.54 -5.11 -15.14
CA ARG A 85 -10.04 -3.76 -14.92
C ARG A 85 -10.40 -3.53 -13.46
N VAL A 86 -11.18 -4.44 -12.86
CA VAL A 86 -11.54 -4.37 -11.44
C VAL A 86 -10.30 -4.54 -10.57
N GLY A 87 -9.43 -5.51 -10.90
CA GLY A 87 -8.19 -5.75 -10.15
C GLY A 87 -7.28 -4.52 -10.08
N SER A 88 -7.10 -3.80 -11.19
CA SER A 88 -6.30 -2.57 -11.20
C SER A 88 -6.93 -1.43 -10.39
N GLN A 89 -8.27 -1.32 -10.38
CA GLN A 89 -8.98 -0.37 -9.53
C GLN A 89 -8.87 -0.70 -8.04
N MET A 90 -8.92 -2.00 -7.69
CA MET A 90 -8.71 -2.45 -6.32
C MET A 90 -7.29 -2.12 -5.82
N LEU A 91 -6.27 -2.30 -6.66
CA LEU A 91 -4.90 -1.89 -6.30
C LEU A 91 -4.76 -0.38 -6.15
N LEU A 92 -5.44 0.41 -6.98
CA LEU A 92 -5.46 1.87 -6.84
C LEU A 92 -6.11 2.27 -5.52
N LEU A 93 -7.27 1.69 -5.18
CA LEU A 93 -7.93 1.92 -3.89
C LEU A 93 -7.04 1.50 -2.71
N ALA A 94 -6.34 0.37 -2.84
CA ALA A 94 -5.39 -0.10 -1.82
C ALA A 94 -4.26 0.91 -1.61
N GLY A 95 -3.67 1.45 -2.68
CA GLY A 95 -2.64 2.49 -2.57
C GLY A 95 -3.13 3.78 -1.90
N LEU A 96 -4.35 4.23 -2.24
CA LEU A 96 -4.99 5.38 -1.59
C LEU A 96 -5.24 5.12 -0.10
N ALA A 97 -5.75 3.95 0.25
CA ALA A 97 -6.00 3.57 1.64
C ALA A 97 -4.70 3.45 2.44
N PHE A 98 -3.61 2.94 1.83
CA PHE A 98 -2.30 2.91 2.44
C PHE A 98 -1.76 4.30 2.74
N ALA A 99 -1.88 5.24 1.78
CA ALA A 99 -1.53 6.64 2.01
C ALA A 99 -2.40 7.29 3.11
N ALA A 100 -3.70 6.96 3.13
CA ALA A 100 -4.63 7.47 4.13
C ALA A 100 -4.26 7.06 5.56
N MET A 101 -3.66 5.88 5.79
CA MET A 101 -3.17 5.50 7.12
C MET A 101 -2.16 6.51 7.69
N GLY A 102 -1.33 7.11 6.84
CA GLY A 102 -0.40 8.15 7.27
C GLY A 102 -1.05 9.51 7.58
N LEU A 103 -2.26 9.75 7.06
CA LEU A 103 -3.05 10.96 7.33
C LEU A 103 -4.03 10.78 8.49
N LEU A 104 -4.26 9.54 8.90
CA LEU A 104 -5.19 9.11 9.95
C LEU A 104 -4.39 8.40 11.07
N PRO A 105 -3.58 9.13 11.86
CA PRO A 105 -2.70 8.51 12.85
C PRO A 105 -3.49 7.76 13.92
N LEU A 106 -2.96 6.58 14.29
CA LEU A 106 -3.48 5.79 15.40
C LEU A 106 -3.38 6.57 16.71
N ASP A 107 -4.38 6.45 17.57
CA ASP A 107 -4.37 6.92 18.94
C ASP A 107 -4.23 5.71 19.87
N VAL A 108 -3.06 5.56 20.50
CA VAL A 108 -2.79 4.39 21.35
C VAL A 108 -3.47 4.46 22.71
N ASP A 109 -3.83 5.65 23.15
CA ASP A 109 -4.52 5.88 24.42
C ASP A 109 -6.04 5.67 24.28
N ASP A 110 -6.56 5.73 23.05
CA ASP A 110 -7.97 5.47 22.74
C ASP A 110 -8.11 4.61 21.46
N LEU A 111 -7.87 3.30 21.60
CA LEU A 111 -7.97 2.35 20.50
C LEU A 111 -9.39 2.19 19.93
N HIS A 112 -10.42 2.52 20.71
CA HIS A 112 -11.82 2.46 20.30
C HIS A 112 -12.37 3.82 19.85
N GLY A 113 -11.58 4.87 19.95
CA GLY A 113 -11.95 6.21 19.53
C GLY A 113 -12.01 6.41 18.02
N PRO A 114 -12.62 7.51 17.56
CA PRO A 114 -12.84 7.76 16.14
C PRO A 114 -11.55 7.77 15.31
N ALA A 115 -10.45 8.29 15.86
CA ALA A 115 -9.16 8.35 15.15
C ALA A 115 -8.62 6.95 14.84
N SER A 116 -8.61 6.07 15.87
CA SER A 116 -8.15 4.69 15.72
C SER A 116 -9.06 3.86 14.82
N GLN A 117 -10.38 4.08 14.89
CA GLN A 117 -11.34 3.43 13.99
C GLN A 117 -11.14 3.85 12.53
N LEU A 118 -10.84 5.12 12.25
CA LEU A 118 -10.54 5.60 10.90
C LEU A 118 -9.25 4.98 10.36
N HIS A 119 -8.19 4.91 11.20
CA HIS A 119 -6.94 4.22 10.84
C HIS A 119 -7.18 2.74 10.52
N ALA A 120 -7.92 2.03 11.38
CA ALA A 120 -8.26 0.63 11.19
C ALA A 120 -9.11 0.41 9.92
N SER A 121 -10.03 1.33 9.62
CA SER A 121 -10.84 1.28 8.39
C SER A 121 -9.97 1.44 7.14
N ALA A 122 -9.03 2.39 7.15
CA ALA A 122 -8.07 2.56 6.05
C ALA A 122 -7.20 1.30 5.87
N TRP A 123 -6.72 0.72 6.97
CA TRP A 123 -5.98 -0.54 6.95
C TRP A 123 -6.80 -1.69 6.36
N MET A 124 -8.07 -1.82 6.74
CA MET A 124 -8.95 -2.87 6.20
C MET A 124 -9.19 -2.70 4.70
N ILE A 125 -9.45 -1.47 4.24
CA ILE A 125 -9.61 -1.16 2.81
C ILE A 125 -8.32 -1.50 2.05
N TRP A 126 -7.16 -1.17 2.61
CA TRP A 126 -5.88 -1.53 2.00
C TRP A 126 -5.74 -3.04 1.84
N VAL A 127 -5.93 -3.84 2.91
CA VAL A 127 -5.77 -5.31 2.86
C VAL A 127 -6.74 -5.92 1.85
N LEU A 128 -8.03 -5.59 1.95
CA LEU A 128 -9.06 -6.14 1.06
C LEU A 128 -8.82 -5.75 -0.40
N GLY A 129 -8.50 -4.48 -0.66
CA GLY A 129 -8.20 -3.96 -1.99
C GLY A 129 -6.95 -4.61 -2.58
N PHE A 130 -5.89 -4.76 -1.80
CA PHE A 130 -4.65 -5.38 -2.23
C PHE A 130 -4.83 -6.86 -2.57
N VAL A 131 -5.47 -7.63 -1.67
CA VAL A 131 -5.71 -9.06 -1.88
C VAL A 131 -6.63 -9.29 -3.09
N ALA A 132 -7.78 -8.60 -3.14
CA ALA A 132 -8.70 -8.73 -4.26
C ALA A 132 -8.05 -8.32 -5.60
N GLY A 133 -7.31 -7.20 -5.60
CA GLY A 133 -6.63 -6.69 -6.78
C GLY A 133 -5.58 -7.66 -7.32
N THR A 134 -4.72 -8.18 -6.45
CA THR A 134 -3.66 -9.13 -6.85
C THR A 134 -4.22 -10.46 -7.32
N VAL A 135 -5.26 -10.99 -6.67
CA VAL A 135 -5.92 -12.24 -7.07
C VAL A 135 -6.56 -12.09 -8.46
N LEU A 136 -7.33 -11.01 -8.69
CA LEU A 136 -8.00 -10.78 -9.98
C LEU A 136 -7.00 -10.62 -11.12
N LEU A 137 -5.91 -9.89 -10.90
CA LEU A 137 -4.85 -9.74 -11.90
C LEU A 137 -4.09 -11.04 -12.14
N GLY A 138 -3.75 -11.79 -11.08
CA GLY A 138 -3.08 -13.07 -11.17
C GLY A 138 -3.88 -14.10 -11.95
N VAL A 139 -5.15 -14.28 -11.62
CA VAL A 139 -6.07 -15.20 -12.35
C VAL A 139 -6.21 -14.80 -13.81
N SER A 140 -6.34 -13.50 -14.09
CA SER A 140 -6.42 -12.99 -15.45
C SER A 140 -5.18 -13.31 -16.26
N HIS A 141 -4.00 -13.16 -15.67
CA HIS A 141 -2.71 -13.44 -16.32
C HIS A 141 -2.53 -14.94 -16.61
N LEU A 142 -2.88 -15.79 -15.67
CA LEU A 142 -2.83 -17.26 -15.84
C LEU A 142 -3.74 -17.73 -16.98
N ARG A 143 -4.97 -17.22 -17.06
CA ARG A 143 -5.91 -17.56 -18.15
C ARG A 143 -5.38 -17.15 -19.53
N GLN A 144 -4.74 -15.98 -19.64
CA GLN A 144 -4.16 -15.52 -20.88
C GLN A 144 -2.95 -16.36 -21.30
N ALA A 145 -2.13 -16.80 -20.34
CA ALA A 145 -0.99 -17.70 -20.61
C ALA A 145 -1.44 -19.07 -21.16
N HIS A 146 -2.49 -19.65 -20.55
CA HIS A 146 -3.03 -20.93 -21.03
C HIS A 146 -3.69 -20.82 -22.41
N GLY A 147 -4.44 -19.74 -22.68
CA GLY A 147 -5.08 -19.54 -23.99
C GLY A 147 -4.12 -19.25 -25.15
N ARG A 148 -2.85 -18.97 -24.88
CA ARG A 148 -1.81 -18.80 -25.90
C ARG A 148 -1.01 -20.09 -26.18
N ALA A 149 -1.18 -21.10 -25.34
CA ALA A 149 -0.49 -22.39 -25.44
C ALA A 149 -1.30 -23.47 -26.19
N LEU A 150 -2.54 -23.17 -26.54
CA LEU A 150 -3.46 -23.97 -27.38
C LEU A 150 -3.58 -23.36 -28.77
#